data_1c092bf85b1957282b4fc628f6cca9b5
#
_entry.id   1c092bf85b1957282b4fc628f6cca9b5
#
_cell.length_a   1.000
_cell.length_b   1.000
_cell.length_c   1.000
_cell.angle_alpha   90.00
_cell.angle_beta   90.00
_cell.angle_gamma   90.00
#
_symmetry.space_group_name_H-M   'P 1'
#
loop_
_entity.id
_entity.type
_entity.pdbx_description
1 polymer ?
#
loop_
_entity_poly.entity_id
_entity_poly.type
_entity_poly.pdbx_seq_one_letter_code
_entity_poly.pdbx_strand_id
1 'polypeptide(L)'
;MAKTRVLLAGLTATLTLGLGANGSFGGPLSFTPSYEQAPTPIIRHNPRDTDASWLNDANVNQTARKYLNKVLRPEGLRVEALLLKPRSAELRFRNGRYNVTPQALGRAARAMANVMPASVSQFVLTPIVDGLPVSSITFQRTDLENFENHPNGTKLSFENAVISDPVTMPQGLQYDPSLYPKFSWSLGPYVEFNHDDLTSSNQYSVRARANAKWNVLPGLSLSGAITKELFGNVSTNTPSTSTLQHVRSDRGLYIERGDPSVETLKADYLFKAAPSIYTRISAGYLERSFGGVSGEVLWKPAAQNWGLGLEVNRVKQRAFGNVFGFQSYEVTTGYASAYFEFKDGISAQLDVGRYLAGDNGATISIDKRFSNGWSAGVFATKSDANVAEDTKTGFRVTIPLNWVMKTPSRTSYDVAFGSTGADAGSRLRLNNRLYDKVREYHRTELYDSWARFWR
;
A
#
# COMPACT_ATOMS: atom_id res chain seq x y z
N MET A 1 12.95 -40.55 24.05
CA MET A 1 11.67 -40.40 23.38
C MET A 1 10.90 -39.29 24.09
N ALA A 2 11.04 -38.07 23.64
CA ALA A 2 10.32 -36.91 24.16
C ALA A 2 9.38 -36.39 23.03
N LYS A 3 8.08 -36.49 23.28
CA LYS A 3 7.02 -36.02 22.36
C LYS A 3 6.97 -34.50 22.45
N THR A 4 7.44 -33.85 21.43
CA THR A 4 7.25 -32.39 21.24
C THR A 4 5.79 -32.15 20.87
N ARG A 5 4.99 -31.68 21.82
CA ARG A 5 3.67 -31.12 21.56
C ARG A 5 3.85 -29.70 21.08
N VAL A 6 3.63 -29.48 19.79
CA VAL A 6 3.45 -28.15 19.22
C VAL A 6 2.09 -27.64 19.71
N LEU A 7 2.09 -26.75 20.68
CA LEU A 7 0.91 -25.98 21.07
C LEU A 7 0.68 -24.94 19.97
N LEU A 8 -0.31 -25.18 19.13
CA LEU A 8 -0.95 -24.15 18.34
C LEU A 8 -1.67 -23.20 19.31
N ALA A 9 -0.97 -22.16 19.77
CA ALA A 9 -1.61 -21.06 20.50
C ALA A 9 -2.57 -20.36 19.56
N GLY A 10 -3.85 -20.34 19.94
CA GLY A 10 -4.97 -19.91 19.13
C GLY A 10 -4.76 -18.53 18.50
N LEU A 11 -4.93 -18.50 17.19
CA LEU A 11 -5.13 -17.28 16.41
C LEU A 11 -6.51 -16.73 16.79
N THR A 12 -6.58 -15.93 17.83
CA THR A 12 -7.73 -15.05 18.04
C THR A 12 -7.62 -13.93 17.02
N ALA A 13 -8.22 -14.14 15.86
CA ALA A 13 -8.42 -13.10 14.87
C ALA A 13 -9.31 -12.01 15.48
N THR A 14 -8.70 -10.95 15.98
CA THR A 14 -9.45 -9.77 16.37
C THR A 14 -9.90 -9.05 15.10
N LEU A 15 -11.15 -9.30 14.73
CA LEU A 15 -11.84 -8.60 13.66
C LEU A 15 -11.87 -7.12 13.99
N THR A 16 -11.09 -6.31 13.29
CA THR A 16 -11.29 -4.86 13.25
C THR A 16 -12.54 -4.60 12.40
N LEU A 17 -13.71 -4.61 13.00
CA LEU A 17 -14.91 -4.06 12.39
C LEU A 17 -14.70 -2.56 12.28
N GLY A 18 -14.35 -2.10 11.07
CA GLY A 18 -14.43 -0.70 10.70
C GLY A 18 -15.89 -0.27 10.72
N LEU A 19 -16.37 0.19 11.85
CA LEU A 19 -17.65 0.89 11.94
C LEU A 19 -17.47 2.27 11.28
N GLY A 20 -17.75 2.33 9.98
CA GLY A 20 -18.07 3.59 9.33
C GLY A 20 -19.38 4.11 9.94
N ALA A 21 -19.28 5.14 10.76
CA ALA A 21 -20.44 5.84 11.28
C ALA A 21 -21.15 6.58 10.15
N ASN A 22 -22.13 5.92 9.52
CA ASN A 22 -23.27 6.50 8.81
C ASN A 22 -24.26 5.37 8.55
N GLY A 23 -25.26 5.21 9.40
CA GLY A 23 -26.33 4.26 9.15
C GLY A 23 -27.19 4.06 10.38
N SER A 24 -28.38 4.58 10.33
CA SER A 24 -29.49 4.31 11.23
C SER A 24 -29.75 2.80 11.37
N PHE A 25 -29.83 2.31 12.59
CA PHE A 25 -30.37 0.99 12.91
C PHE A 25 -31.89 0.99 12.69
N GLY A 26 -32.37 -0.01 11.97
CA GLY A 26 -33.79 -0.38 11.99
C GLY A 26 -34.32 -0.93 10.66
N GLY A 27 -34.44 -2.27 10.57
CA GLY A 27 -35.22 -2.98 9.56
C GLY A 27 -34.72 -4.39 9.31
N PRO A 28 -35.60 -5.40 9.19
CA PRO A 28 -35.18 -6.77 8.89
C PRO A 28 -34.50 -6.85 7.53
N LEU A 29 -33.34 -7.48 7.46
CA LEU A 29 -32.59 -7.74 6.23
C LEU A 29 -33.41 -8.68 5.33
N SER A 30 -34.21 -8.13 4.43
CA SER A 30 -34.77 -8.88 3.32
C SER A 30 -33.73 -8.93 2.19
N PHE A 31 -33.10 -10.07 2.02
CA PHE A 31 -32.30 -10.36 0.83
C PHE A 31 -33.27 -10.64 -0.34
N THR A 32 -33.74 -9.63 -0.98
CA THR A 32 -34.20 -9.72 -2.37
C THR A 32 -33.02 -9.34 -3.25
N PRO A 33 -32.46 -10.24 -4.07
CA PRO A 33 -31.53 -9.85 -5.11
C PRO A 33 -32.33 -9.03 -6.12
N SER A 34 -32.15 -7.71 -6.11
CA SER A 34 -32.68 -6.85 -7.17
C SER A 34 -31.84 -7.08 -8.44
N TYR A 35 -32.07 -8.21 -9.11
CA TYR A 35 -31.70 -8.40 -10.49
C TYR A 35 -32.79 -7.80 -11.36
N GLU A 36 -32.85 -6.48 -11.37
CA GLU A 36 -33.63 -5.79 -12.40
C GLU A 36 -33.08 -4.39 -12.67
N GLN A 37 -31.90 -4.37 -13.25
CA GLN A 37 -31.59 -3.31 -14.20
C GLN A 37 -31.28 -4.03 -15.50
N ALA A 38 -32.13 -3.76 -16.52
CA ALA A 38 -31.86 -4.16 -17.88
C ALA A 38 -30.40 -3.87 -18.21
N PRO A 39 -29.65 -4.80 -18.80
CA PRO A 39 -28.25 -4.57 -19.11
C PRO A 39 -28.16 -3.30 -19.94
N THR A 40 -27.41 -2.32 -19.44
CA THR A 40 -27.09 -1.11 -20.22
C THR A 40 -26.53 -1.62 -21.54
N PRO A 41 -27.07 -1.23 -22.69
CA PRO A 41 -26.64 -1.78 -23.97
C PRO A 41 -25.13 -1.58 -24.10
N ILE A 42 -24.42 -2.67 -24.33
CA ILE A 42 -22.97 -2.66 -24.52
C ILE A 42 -22.70 -1.88 -25.79
N ILE A 43 -22.12 -0.70 -25.67
CA ILE A 43 -21.68 0.10 -26.81
C ILE A 43 -20.43 -0.58 -27.37
N ARG A 44 -20.57 -1.34 -28.45
CA ARG A 44 -19.45 -1.98 -29.13
C ARG A 44 -18.65 -0.97 -29.93
N HIS A 45 -17.35 -1.16 -29.98
CA HIS A 45 -16.48 -0.35 -30.84
C HIS A 45 -16.87 -0.50 -32.30
N ASN A 46 -17.00 0.65 -32.96
CA ASN A 46 -17.15 0.72 -34.42
C ASN A 46 -15.87 1.32 -35.01
N PRO A 47 -15.00 0.55 -35.66
CA PRO A 47 -13.75 1.07 -36.24
C PRO A 47 -13.98 2.14 -37.31
N ARG A 48 -15.16 2.14 -37.94
CA ARG A 48 -15.56 3.12 -38.96
C ARG A 48 -16.15 4.39 -38.36
N ASP A 49 -16.54 4.37 -37.09
CA ASP A 49 -17.06 5.53 -36.40
C ASP A 49 -15.90 6.44 -36.01
N THR A 50 -15.83 7.59 -36.70
CA THR A 50 -14.85 8.65 -36.46
C THR A 50 -15.48 9.87 -35.79
N ASP A 51 -16.78 9.79 -35.44
CA ASP A 51 -17.49 10.91 -34.84
C ASP A 51 -16.88 11.28 -33.48
N ALA A 52 -16.38 12.49 -33.42
CA ALA A 52 -15.84 13.11 -32.21
C ALA A 52 -16.67 14.35 -31.79
N SER A 53 -17.85 14.55 -32.36
CA SER A 53 -18.75 15.69 -32.07
C SER A 53 -19.14 15.74 -30.59
N TRP A 54 -19.17 14.58 -29.91
CA TRP A 54 -19.42 14.49 -28.48
C TRP A 54 -18.39 15.25 -27.60
N LEU A 55 -17.19 15.55 -28.11
CA LEU A 55 -16.21 16.39 -27.41
C LEU A 55 -16.59 17.88 -27.40
N ASN A 56 -17.49 18.30 -28.29
CA ASN A 56 -17.94 19.70 -28.33
C ASN A 56 -18.91 20.03 -27.19
N ASP A 57 -19.46 19.02 -26.49
CA ASP A 57 -20.27 19.26 -25.30
C ASP A 57 -19.37 19.72 -24.16
N ALA A 58 -19.55 20.94 -23.68
CA ALA A 58 -18.78 21.52 -22.57
C ALA A 58 -18.83 20.66 -21.28
N ASN A 59 -19.91 19.88 -21.11
CA ASN A 59 -20.16 19.06 -19.94
C ASN A 59 -19.72 17.58 -20.13
N VAL A 60 -19.19 17.20 -21.29
CA VAL A 60 -18.89 15.80 -21.62
C VAL A 60 -18.03 15.12 -20.56
N ASN A 61 -16.99 15.80 -20.09
CA ASN A 61 -16.08 15.24 -19.07
C ASN A 61 -16.79 15.04 -17.73
N GLN A 62 -17.62 16.00 -17.30
CA GLN A 62 -18.40 15.88 -16.07
C GLN A 62 -19.44 14.74 -16.17
N THR A 63 -20.11 14.64 -17.30
CA THR A 63 -21.11 13.61 -17.59
C THR A 63 -20.45 12.22 -17.59
N ALA A 64 -19.36 12.04 -18.33
CA ALA A 64 -18.62 10.79 -18.37
C ALA A 64 -18.11 10.38 -16.97
N ARG A 65 -17.57 11.31 -16.19
CA ARG A 65 -17.16 11.04 -14.81
C ARG A 65 -18.32 10.63 -13.92
N LYS A 66 -19.48 11.26 -14.06
CA LYS A 66 -20.69 10.90 -13.31
C LYS A 66 -21.10 9.45 -13.59
N TYR A 67 -21.14 9.05 -14.85
CA TYR A 67 -21.49 7.69 -15.26
C TYR A 67 -20.41 6.67 -14.82
N LEU A 68 -19.13 6.97 -15.02
CA LEU A 68 -18.04 6.12 -14.54
C LEU A 68 -18.09 5.96 -13.02
N ASN A 69 -18.32 7.02 -12.26
CA ASN A 69 -18.46 6.94 -10.80
C ASN A 69 -19.68 6.11 -10.39
N LYS A 70 -20.80 6.17 -11.13
CA LYS A 70 -21.98 5.35 -10.85
C LYS A 70 -21.68 3.85 -10.95
N VAL A 71 -20.85 3.45 -11.91
CA VAL A 71 -20.45 2.03 -12.12
C VAL A 71 -19.30 1.62 -11.19
N LEU A 72 -18.30 2.48 -11.00
CA LEU A 72 -17.06 2.12 -10.32
C LEU A 72 -17.12 2.23 -8.79
N ARG A 73 -17.93 3.15 -8.23
CA ARG A 73 -18.04 3.29 -6.75
C ARG A 73 -18.56 2.05 -6.04
N PRO A 74 -19.57 1.33 -6.54
CA PRO A 74 -19.99 0.06 -5.95
C PRO A 74 -18.90 -1.00 -5.96
N GLU A 75 -17.99 -0.93 -6.93
CA GLU A 75 -16.81 -1.81 -7.04
C GLU A 75 -15.64 -1.34 -6.15
N GLY A 76 -15.81 -0.29 -5.34
CA GLY A 76 -14.75 0.27 -4.50
C GLY A 76 -13.64 0.98 -5.27
N LEU A 77 -13.89 1.30 -6.55
CA LEU A 77 -13.01 2.10 -7.39
C LEU A 77 -13.51 3.55 -7.43
N ARG A 78 -12.58 4.51 -7.49
CA ARG A 78 -12.93 5.94 -7.54
C ARG A 78 -12.23 6.59 -8.71
N VAL A 79 -12.99 7.27 -9.54
CA VAL A 79 -12.44 8.12 -10.61
C VAL A 79 -11.70 9.28 -9.97
N GLU A 80 -10.42 9.47 -10.31
CA GLU A 80 -9.59 10.57 -9.83
C GLU A 80 -9.46 11.67 -10.88
N ALA A 81 -9.22 11.25 -12.12
CA ALA A 81 -9.19 12.17 -13.25
C ALA A 81 -9.59 11.45 -14.53
N LEU A 82 -10.02 12.22 -15.52
CA LEU A 82 -10.40 11.73 -16.83
C LEU A 82 -9.83 12.66 -17.90
N LEU A 83 -9.23 12.07 -18.92
CA LEU A 83 -8.78 12.76 -20.12
C LEU A 83 -9.46 12.12 -21.33
N LEU A 84 -10.25 12.92 -22.07
CA LEU A 84 -10.98 12.49 -23.25
C LEU A 84 -10.33 13.08 -24.50
N LYS A 85 -10.11 12.22 -25.48
CA LYS A 85 -9.61 12.56 -26.82
C LYS A 85 -10.49 11.88 -27.88
N PRO A 86 -10.45 12.28 -29.14
CA PRO A 86 -11.35 11.75 -30.17
C PRO A 86 -11.39 10.21 -30.26
N ARG A 87 -10.26 9.56 -30.10
CA ARG A 87 -10.13 8.09 -30.22
C ARG A 87 -9.56 7.40 -28.99
N SER A 88 -9.24 8.15 -27.93
CA SER A 88 -8.68 7.57 -26.71
C SER A 88 -9.27 8.23 -25.46
N ALA A 89 -9.40 7.46 -24.39
CA ALA A 89 -9.79 7.96 -23.09
C ALA A 89 -8.85 7.42 -22.02
N GLU A 90 -8.28 8.32 -21.19
CA GLU A 90 -7.46 7.96 -20.03
C GLU A 90 -8.30 8.12 -18.75
N LEU A 91 -8.44 7.02 -18.02
CA LEU A 91 -9.06 6.98 -16.71
C LEU A 91 -7.99 6.84 -15.63
N ARG A 92 -7.89 7.85 -14.77
CA ARG A 92 -7.11 7.76 -13.52
C ARG A 92 -8.03 7.40 -12.38
N PHE A 93 -7.68 6.34 -11.65
CA PHE A 93 -8.58 5.82 -10.62
C PHE A 93 -7.81 5.27 -9.40
N ARG A 94 -8.46 5.30 -8.25
CA ARG A 94 -8.01 4.64 -7.03
C ARG A 94 -8.68 3.29 -6.86
N ASN A 95 -7.89 2.31 -6.50
CA ASN A 95 -8.37 1.00 -6.09
C ASN A 95 -8.45 0.95 -4.56
N GLY A 96 -9.65 1.02 -4.02
CA GLY A 96 -9.92 0.91 -2.58
C GLY A 96 -10.36 -0.47 -2.11
N ARG A 97 -10.55 -1.43 -3.04
CA ARG A 97 -11.18 -2.73 -2.71
C ARG A 97 -10.31 -3.94 -3.03
N TYR A 98 -9.75 -4.00 -4.24
CA TYR A 98 -9.10 -5.22 -4.72
C TYR A 98 -7.63 -5.26 -4.32
N ASN A 99 -7.21 -6.32 -3.64
CA ASN A 99 -5.81 -6.58 -3.32
C ASN A 99 -5.02 -7.15 -4.52
N VAL A 100 -5.73 -7.55 -5.57
CA VAL A 100 -5.15 -8.00 -6.84
C VAL A 100 -5.43 -6.94 -7.91
N THR A 101 -4.42 -6.19 -8.28
CA THR A 101 -4.53 -5.03 -9.19
C THR A 101 -5.17 -5.35 -10.54
N PRO A 102 -4.86 -6.47 -11.24
CA PRO A 102 -5.53 -6.81 -12.50
C PRO A 102 -7.06 -6.92 -12.38
N GLN A 103 -7.61 -7.34 -11.25
CA GLN A 103 -9.06 -7.36 -11.06
C GLN A 103 -9.66 -5.95 -11.08
N ALA A 104 -9.00 -4.98 -10.44
CA ALA A 104 -9.41 -3.59 -10.50
C ALA A 104 -9.30 -3.02 -11.93
N LEU A 105 -8.23 -3.37 -12.66
CA LEU A 105 -8.03 -2.96 -14.05
C LEU A 105 -9.14 -3.51 -14.96
N GLY A 106 -9.48 -4.79 -14.85
CA GLY A 106 -10.54 -5.41 -15.64
C GLY A 106 -11.91 -4.79 -15.38
N ARG A 107 -12.23 -4.47 -14.10
CA ARG A 107 -13.47 -3.76 -13.75
C ARG A 107 -13.49 -2.35 -14.35
N ALA A 108 -12.36 -1.63 -14.27
CA ALA A 108 -12.22 -0.29 -14.86
C ALA A 108 -12.32 -0.33 -16.40
N ALA A 109 -11.69 -1.32 -17.06
CA ALA A 109 -11.73 -1.49 -18.51
C ALA A 109 -13.16 -1.72 -19.01
N ARG A 110 -13.92 -2.61 -18.35
CA ARG A 110 -15.34 -2.85 -18.68
C ARG A 110 -16.22 -1.61 -18.45
N ALA A 111 -15.97 -0.89 -17.37
CA ALA A 111 -16.69 0.36 -17.13
C ALA A 111 -16.42 1.39 -18.24
N MET A 112 -15.18 1.50 -18.71
CA MET A 112 -14.83 2.34 -19.85
C MET A 112 -15.54 1.90 -21.14
N ALA A 113 -15.54 0.59 -21.44
CA ALA A 113 -16.21 0.06 -22.60
C ALA A 113 -17.72 0.33 -22.62
N ASN A 114 -18.36 0.35 -21.44
CA ASN A 114 -19.78 0.61 -21.29
C ASN A 114 -20.18 2.11 -21.32
N VAL A 115 -19.25 3.00 -21.01
CA VAL A 115 -19.54 4.43 -20.86
C VAL A 115 -19.04 5.25 -22.05
N MET A 116 -17.89 4.87 -22.63
CA MET A 116 -17.27 5.64 -23.72
C MET A 116 -17.99 5.43 -25.06
N PRO A 117 -18.10 6.50 -25.91
CA PRO A 117 -18.65 6.43 -27.25
C PRO A 117 -17.99 5.35 -28.11
N ALA A 118 -18.69 4.87 -29.14
CA ALA A 118 -18.22 3.80 -30.04
C ALA A 118 -16.96 4.19 -30.83
N SER A 119 -16.73 5.49 -31.07
CA SER A 119 -15.55 6.03 -31.75
C SER A 119 -14.26 5.95 -30.91
N VAL A 120 -14.37 5.78 -29.58
CA VAL A 120 -13.20 5.65 -28.69
C VAL A 120 -12.64 4.23 -28.80
N SER A 121 -11.49 4.10 -29.47
CA SER A 121 -10.85 2.83 -29.77
C SER A 121 -9.76 2.42 -28.77
N GLN A 122 -9.30 3.33 -27.92
CA GLN A 122 -8.20 3.07 -26.99
C GLN A 122 -8.53 3.51 -25.57
N PHE A 123 -8.31 2.66 -24.61
CA PHE A 123 -8.44 2.95 -23.18
C PHE A 123 -7.08 2.93 -22.50
N VAL A 124 -6.77 3.99 -21.76
CA VAL A 124 -5.59 4.09 -20.90
C VAL A 124 -6.05 4.08 -19.44
N LEU A 125 -5.65 3.07 -18.71
CA LEU A 125 -5.97 2.91 -17.29
C LEU A 125 -4.74 3.25 -16.45
N THR A 126 -4.86 4.28 -15.62
CA THR A 126 -3.75 4.78 -14.80
C THR A 126 -4.14 4.70 -13.31
N PRO A 127 -3.73 3.65 -12.59
CA PRO A 127 -3.94 3.58 -11.14
C PRO A 127 -3.21 4.71 -10.41
N ILE A 128 -3.89 5.26 -9.39
CA ILE A 128 -3.37 6.32 -8.51
C ILE A 128 -3.21 5.78 -7.09
N VAL A 129 -2.01 5.91 -6.54
CA VAL A 129 -1.68 5.53 -5.16
C VAL A 129 -1.21 6.76 -4.39
N ASP A 130 -1.96 7.16 -3.38
CA ASP A 130 -1.67 8.36 -2.57
C ASP A 130 -1.36 9.62 -3.42
N GLY A 131 -2.06 9.78 -4.56
CA GLY A 131 -1.88 10.89 -5.48
C GLY A 131 -0.82 10.67 -6.56
N LEU A 132 -0.07 9.55 -6.52
CA LEU A 132 0.92 9.19 -7.54
C LEU A 132 0.28 8.37 -8.67
N PRO A 133 0.42 8.75 -9.94
CA PRO A 133 0.19 7.86 -11.06
C PRO A 133 1.34 6.86 -11.16
N VAL A 134 1.04 5.55 -11.00
CA VAL A 134 2.09 4.53 -10.82
C VAL A 134 2.43 3.76 -12.08
N SER A 135 1.46 3.51 -12.95
CA SER A 135 1.64 2.92 -14.29
C SER A 135 0.50 3.33 -15.19
N SER A 136 0.68 3.25 -16.51
CA SER A 136 -0.37 3.37 -17.51
C SER A 136 -0.49 2.06 -18.28
N ILE A 137 -1.69 1.48 -18.27
CA ILE A 137 -2.00 0.25 -18.99
C ILE A 137 -2.95 0.60 -20.12
N THR A 138 -2.48 0.46 -21.34
CA THR A 138 -3.21 0.81 -22.57
C THR A 138 -3.78 -0.43 -23.22
N PHE A 139 -5.07 -0.41 -23.51
CA PHE A 139 -5.81 -1.45 -24.19
C PHE A 139 -6.43 -0.92 -25.49
N GLN A 140 -6.42 -1.72 -26.54
CA GLN A 140 -7.32 -1.52 -27.66
C GLN A 140 -8.71 -2.04 -27.26
N ARG A 141 -9.74 -1.24 -27.52
CA ARG A 141 -11.12 -1.61 -27.14
C ARG A 141 -11.58 -2.87 -27.84
N THR A 142 -11.24 -3.05 -29.11
CA THR A 142 -11.52 -4.28 -29.89
C THR A 142 -10.92 -5.53 -29.24
N ASP A 143 -9.73 -5.42 -28.67
CA ASP A 143 -9.08 -6.55 -27.99
C ASP A 143 -9.85 -6.93 -26.73
N LEU A 144 -10.27 -5.95 -25.93
CA LEU A 144 -11.09 -6.21 -24.74
C LEU A 144 -12.42 -6.90 -25.12
N GLU A 145 -13.11 -6.40 -26.15
CA GLU A 145 -14.38 -6.96 -26.62
C GLU A 145 -14.26 -8.38 -27.19
N ASN A 146 -13.13 -8.67 -27.84
CA ASN A 146 -12.88 -9.98 -28.44
C ASN A 146 -12.37 -11.01 -27.42
N PHE A 147 -11.60 -10.57 -26.41
CA PHE A 147 -10.93 -11.49 -25.49
C PHE A 147 -11.78 -11.84 -24.26
N GLU A 148 -12.81 -11.08 -23.94
CA GLU A 148 -13.62 -11.29 -22.73
C GLU A 148 -14.17 -12.72 -22.63
N ASN A 149 -14.63 -13.28 -23.77
CA ASN A 149 -15.21 -14.63 -23.84
C ASN A 149 -14.31 -15.63 -24.61
N HIS A 150 -13.05 -15.25 -24.90
CA HIS A 150 -12.13 -16.13 -25.62
C HIS A 150 -11.45 -17.12 -24.64
N PRO A 151 -11.27 -18.41 -24.98
CA PRO A 151 -10.62 -19.40 -24.11
C PRO A 151 -9.25 -18.98 -23.59
N ASN A 152 -8.44 -18.30 -24.42
CA ASN A 152 -7.13 -17.73 -24.06
C ASN A 152 -7.19 -16.23 -23.74
N GLY A 153 -8.37 -15.68 -23.48
CA GLY A 153 -8.59 -14.23 -23.34
C GLY A 153 -7.72 -13.59 -22.26
N THR A 154 -7.48 -14.30 -21.17
CA THR A 154 -6.60 -13.83 -20.09
C THR A 154 -5.16 -13.60 -20.58
N LYS A 155 -4.59 -14.56 -21.28
CA LYS A 155 -3.23 -14.45 -21.83
C LYS A 155 -3.16 -13.37 -22.89
N LEU A 156 -4.07 -13.39 -23.85
CA LEU A 156 -4.13 -12.43 -24.95
C LEU A 156 -4.32 -11.00 -24.45
N SER A 157 -5.15 -10.78 -23.44
CA SER A 157 -5.35 -9.45 -22.87
C SER A 157 -4.09 -8.88 -22.22
N PHE A 158 -3.23 -9.70 -21.63
CA PHE A 158 -1.94 -9.25 -21.12
C PHE A 158 -0.92 -8.98 -22.24
N GLU A 159 -0.83 -9.88 -23.19
CA GLU A 159 0.15 -9.79 -24.29
C GLU A 159 -0.09 -8.56 -25.19
N ASN A 160 -1.36 -8.16 -25.35
CA ASN A 160 -1.75 -6.98 -26.13
C ASN A 160 -1.83 -5.69 -25.32
N ALA A 161 -1.76 -5.76 -23.97
CA ALA A 161 -1.72 -4.59 -23.11
C ALA A 161 -0.34 -3.93 -23.16
N VAL A 162 -0.30 -2.61 -23.38
CA VAL A 162 0.94 -1.83 -23.32
C VAL A 162 1.08 -1.21 -21.93
N ILE A 163 2.09 -1.65 -21.19
CA ILE A 163 2.40 -1.14 -19.85
C ILE A 163 3.55 -0.15 -19.96
N SER A 164 3.33 1.08 -19.50
CA SER A 164 4.28 2.18 -19.59
C SER A 164 4.25 3.08 -18.37
N ASP A 165 5.24 3.96 -18.27
CA ASP A 165 5.25 5.01 -17.25
C ASP A 165 4.21 6.09 -17.59
N PRO A 166 3.37 6.51 -16.64
CA PRO A 166 2.36 7.52 -16.87
C PRO A 166 2.98 8.91 -16.99
N VAL A 167 2.45 9.72 -17.90
CA VAL A 167 2.71 11.16 -17.93
C VAL A 167 2.08 11.77 -16.66
N THR A 168 2.84 12.57 -15.92
CA THR A 168 2.38 13.10 -14.63
C THR A 168 1.17 14.01 -14.80
N MET A 169 1.26 15.00 -15.67
CA MET A 169 0.21 16.00 -15.94
C MET A 169 -0.02 16.16 -17.44
N PRO A 170 -0.74 15.24 -18.10
CA PRO A 170 -1.05 15.44 -19.52
C PRO A 170 -1.98 16.63 -19.72
N GLN A 171 -1.80 17.32 -20.82
CA GLN A 171 -2.65 18.46 -21.19
C GLN A 171 -4.13 18.02 -21.31
N GLY A 172 -5.04 18.81 -20.73
CA GLY A 172 -6.49 18.54 -20.76
C GLY A 172 -6.98 17.54 -19.71
N LEU A 173 -6.11 17.02 -18.83
CA LEU A 173 -6.53 16.15 -17.73
C LEU A 173 -7.38 16.93 -16.72
N GLN A 174 -8.57 16.41 -16.43
CA GLN A 174 -9.49 17.01 -15.46
C GLN A 174 -9.63 16.13 -14.23
N TYR A 175 -9.24 16.66 -13.09
CA TYR A 175 -9.39 16.00 -11.78
C TYR A 175 -10.83 16.13 -11.25
N ASP A 176 -11.24 15.17 -10.44
CA ASP A 176 -12.48 15.25 -9.66
C ASP A 176 -12.25 16.19 -8.45
N PRO A 177 -12.90 17.39 -8.42
CA PRO A 177 -12.69 18.35 -7.34
C PRO A 177 -13.19 17.85 -5.98
N SER A 178 -14.05 16.82 -5.95
CA SER A 178 -14.59 16.25 -4.70
C SER A 178 -13.60 15.35 -3.93
N LEU A 179 -12.43 15.09 -4.50
CA LEU A 179 -11.46 14.18 -3.89
C LEU A 179 -10.47 14.86 -2.94
N TYR A 180 -10.30 16.17 -3.07
CA TYR A 180 -9.38 16.95 -2.26
C TYR A 180 -9.97 18.31 -1.88
N PRO A 181 -9.86 18.74 -0.62
CA PRO A 181 -9.28 18.00 0.51
C PRO A 181 -10.23 16.88 0.98
N LYS A 182 -9.66 15.78 1.49
CA LYS A 182 -10.44 14.66 2.03
C LYS A 182 -9.89 14.17 3.36
N PHE A 183 -10.75 14.20 4.39
CA PHE A 183 -10.47 13.64 5.69
C PHE A 183 -11.03 12.23 5.82
N SER A 184 -10.29 11.36 6.51
CA SER A 184 -10.72 10.01 6.88
C SER A 184 -10.17 9.67 8.25
N TRP A 185 -10.89 8.85 9.01
CA TRP A 185 -10.46 8.36 10.31
C TRP A 185 -10.97 6.93 10.54
N SER A 186 -10.32 6.26 11.45
CA SER A 186 -10.72 4.92 11.90
C SER A 186 -10.38 4.73 13.36
N LEU A 187 -11.17 3.92 14.06
CA LEU A 187 -10.94 3.49 15.44
C LEU A 187 -11.07 1.97 15.47
N GLY A 188 -10.14 1.30 16.15
CA GLY A 188 -10.21 -0.16 16.30
C GLY A 188 -9.22 -0.68 17.32
N PRO A 189 -9.36 -1.96 17.70
CA PRO A 189 -8.38 -2.63 18.55
C PRO A 189 -7.06 -2.82 17.81
N TYR A 190 -5.98 -2.76 18.56
CA TYR A 190 -4.62 -2.99 18.10
C TYR A 190 -3.89 -3.84 19.13
N VAL A 191 -3.32 -4.95 18.71
CA VAL A 191 -2.53 -5.84 19.58
C VAL A 191 -1.06 -5.63 19.26
N GLU A 192 -0.30 -5.37 20.30
CA GLU A 192 1.15 -5.21 20.22
C GLU A 192 1.83 -6.30 21.02
N PHE A 193 2.79 -6.98 20.39
CA PHE A 193 3.63 -7.98 21.05
C PHE A 193 5.02 -7.39 21.28
N ASN A 194 5.55 -7.57 22.47
CA ASN A 194 6.94 -7.27 22.80
C ASN A 194 7.72 -8.59 22.77
N HIS A 195 8.34 -8.87 21.62
CA HIS A 195 9.21 -10.00 21.44
C HIS A 195 10.64 -9.49 21.25
N ASP A 196 11.46 -9.62 22.24
CA ASP A 196 12.89 -9.33 22.12
C ASP A 196 13.66 -10.61 21.70
N ASP A 197 13.12 -11.80 22.02
CA ASP A 197 13.63 -13.10 21.62
C ASP A 197 12.49 -14.13 21.58
N LEU A 198 12.61 -15.19 20.77
CA LEU A 198 11.69 -16.34 20.73
C LEU A 198 11.64 -17.12 22.06
N THR A 199 12.57 -16.88 22.97
CA THR A 199 12.69 -17.53 24.27
C THR A 199 12.15 -16.69 25.44
N SER A 200 11.91 -15.39 25.25
CA SER A 200 11.38 -14.51 26.30
C SER A 200 9.86 -14.66 26.47
N SER A 201 9.36 -14.35 27.66
CA SER A 201 7.96 -14.43 28.00
C SER A 201 7.11 -13.58 27.04
N ASN A 202 6.02 -14.15 26.52
CA ASN A 202 5.10 -13.48 25.61
C ASN A 202 4.46 -12.27 26.30
N GLN A 203 5.06 -11.09 26.11
CA GLN A 203 4.49 -9.83 26.56
C GLN A 203 3.62 -9.26 25.45
N TYR A 204 2.43 -8.82 25.83
CA TYR A 204 1.47 -8.20 24.91
C TYR A 204 0.77 -7.01 25.54
N SER A 205 0.30 -6.10 24.68
CA SER A 205 -0.56 -4.99 25.05
C SER A 205 -1.70 -4.90 24.04
N VAL A 206 -2.94 -4.93 24.54
CA VAL A 206 -4.13 -4.68 23.72
C VAL A 206 -4.53 -3.23 23.90
N ARG A 207 -4.60 -2.51 22.79
CA ARG A 207 -4.79 -1.06 22.75
C ARG A 207 -5.98 -0.67 21.87
N ALA A 208 -6.63 0.41 22.20
CA ALA A 208 -7.49 1.12 21.25
C ALA A 208 -6.61 2.04 20.40
N ARG A 209 -6.76 1.99 19.06
CA ARG A 209 -5.99 2.81 18.12
C ARG A 209 -6.91 3.66 17.26
N ALA A 210 -6.74 4.97 17.35
CA ALA A 210 -7.39 5.93 16.48
C ALA A 210 -6.38 6.40 15.41
N ASN A 211 -6.78 6.33 14.15
CA ASN A 211 -6.01 6.85 13.02
C ASN A 211 -6.79 7.97 12.35
N ALA A 212 -6.08 9.00 11.90
CA ALA A 212 -6.64 10.07 11.09
C ALA A 212 -5.72 10.35 9.89
N LYS A 213 -6.31 10.61 8.72
CA LYS A 213 -5.58 11.02 7.52
C LYS A 213 -6.36 12.10 6.79
N TRP A 214 -5.69 13.19 6.52
CA TRP A 214 -6.19 14.29 5.72
C TRP A 214 -5.38 14.40 4.43
N ASN A 215 -5.97 14.01 3.31
CA ASN A 215 -5.40 14.21 1.99
C ASN A 215 -5.72 15.64 1.55
N VAL A 216 -4.73 16.51 1.63
CA VAL A 216 -4.89 17.95 1.35
C VAL A 216 -4.93 18.22 -0.16
N LEU A 217 -3.97 17.65 -0.88
CA LEU A 217 -3.78 17.72 -2.32
C LEU A 217 -3.33 16.35 -2.85
N PRO A 218 -3.34 16.11 -4.19
CA PRO A 218 -2.69 14.93 -4.76
C PRO A 218 -1.24 14.82 -4.27
N GLY A 219 -0.93 13.70 -3.63
CA GLY A 219 0.39 13.42 -3.05
C GLY A 219 0.67 14.03 -1.68
N LEU A 220 -0.03 15.09 -1.25
CA LEU A 220 0.16 15.72 0.06
C LEU A 220 -0.87 15.22 1.07
N SER A 221 -0.41 14.63 2.16
CA SER A 221 -1.27 14.18 3.25
C SER A 221 -0.69 14.47 4.62
N LEU A 222 -1.56 14.78 5.58
CA LEU A 222 -1.27 14.82 7.00
C LEU A 222 -1.88 13.57 7.64
N SER A 223 -1.15 12.87 8.47
CA SER A 223 -1.64 11.65 9.12
C SER A 223 -1.14 11.53 10.55
N GLY A 224 -1.96 10.91 11.39
CA GLY A 224 -1.62 10.63 12.77
C GLY A 224 -2.27 9.36 13.28
N ALA A 225 -1.63 8.73 14.26
CA ALA A 225 -2.14 7.58 14.99
C ALA A 225 -1.90 7.77 16.48
N ILE A 226 -2.95 7.56 17.28
CA ILE A 226 -2.91 7.62 18.74
C ILE A 226 -3.40 6.29 19.27
N THR A 227 -2.71 5.76 20.29
CA THR A 227 -3.12 4.53 20.98
C THR A 227 -3.30 4.77 22.47
N LYS A 228 -4.27 4.04 23.05
CA LYS A 228 -4.52 3.95 24.50
C LYS A 228 -4.55 2.48 24.88
N GLU A 229 -3.76 2.10 25.90
CA GLU A 229 -3.81 0.73 26.41
C GLU A 229 -5.15 0.44 27.08
N LEU A 230 -5.69 -0.74 26.81
CA LEU A 230 -6.87 -1.28 27.45
C LEU A 230 -6.48 -2.30 28.53
N PHE A 231 -5.58 -3.22 28.17
CA PHE A 231 -4.96 -4.18 29.08
C PHE A 231 -3.72 -4.81 28.44
N GLY A 232 -2.79 -5.27 29.26
CA GLY A 232 -1.55 -5.92 28.81
C GLY A 232 -0.71 -6.42 29.98
N ASN A 233 0.42 -7.04 29.66
CA ASN A 233 1.40 -7.54 30.62
C ASN A 233 2.84 -7.09 30.27
N VAL A 234 3.00 -6.05 29.46
CA VAL A 234 4.32 -5.52 29.15
C VAL A 234 4.90 -4.87 30.40
N SER A 235 6.05 -5.36 30.83
CA SER A 235 6.78 -4.85 31.97
C SER A 235 8.26 -4.65 31.57
N THR A 236 8.81 -3.52 31.98
CA THR A 236 10.19 -3.11 31.68
C THR A 236 11.16 -3.40 32.81
N ASN A 237 10.83 -4.33 33.71
CA ASN A 237 11.63 -4.66 34.89
C ASN A 237 13.05 -5.20 34.58
N THR A 238 13.29 -5.60 33.33
CA THR A 238 14.62 -6.02 32.88
C THR A 238 15.19 -4.96 31.93
N PRO A 239 16.23 -4.22 32.34
CA PRO A 239 16.93 -3.28 31.46
C PRO A 239 17.57 -4.02 30.27
N SER A 240 17.62 -3.34 29.11
CA SER A 240 18.38 -3.86 27.97
C SER A 240 19.87 -4.01 28.32
N THR A 241 20.47 -5.10 27.87
CA THR A 241 21.92 -5.37 27.99
C THR A 241 22.70 -4.93 26.75
N SER A 242 22.04 -4.27 25.79
CA SER A 242 22.69 -3.75 24.58
C SER A 242 23.78 -2.75 24.94
N THR A 243 24.95 -2.87 24.33
CA THR A 243 26.05 -1.91 24.46
C THR A 243 26.01 -0.82 23.39
N LEU A 244 25.10 -0.97 22.40
CA LEU A 244 24.85 0.03 21.38
C LEU A 244 23.83 1.05 21.85
N GLN A 245 23.68 2.13 21.08
CA GLN A 245 22.57 3.04 21.26
C GLN A 245 21.23 2.28 21.19
N HIS A 246 20.44 2.38 22.24
CA HIS A 246 19.14 1.72 22.35
C HIS A 246 18.13 2.35 21.40
N VAL A 247 17.97 1.80 20.21
CA VAL A 247 17.04 2.26 19.18
C VAL A 247 15.81 1.37 19.05
N ARG A 248 15.91 0.10 19.54
CA ARG A 248 14.82 -0.88 19.53
C ARG A 248 14.67 -1.63 20.86
N SER A 249 15.75 -1.88 21.57
CA SER A 249 15.78 -2.61 22.84
C SER A 249 14.93 -1.95 23.93
N ASP A 250 14.74 -0.63 23.87
CA ASP A 250 13.88 0.15 24.79
C ASP A 250 12.39 0.15 24.38
N ARG A 251 11.95 -0.72 23.47
CA ARG A 251 10.56 -0.73 23.00
C ARG A 251 9.55 -0.91 24.15
N GLY A 252 9.87 -1.72 25.13
CA GLY A 252 9.05 -1.91 26.32
C GLY A 252 8.75 -0.60 27.06
N LEU A 253 9.77 0.28 27.21
CA LEU A 253 9.61 1.60 27.83
C LEU A 253 8.61 2.50 27.08
N TYR A 254 8.61 2.44 25.74
CA TYR A 254 7.63 3.19 24.93
C TYR A 254 6.20 2.65 25.07
N ILE A 255 6.04 1.35 25.31
CA ILE A 255 4.72 0.73 25.53
C ILE A 255 4.21 1.10 26.92
N GLU A 256 5.03 0.93 27.96
CA GLU A 256 4.66 1.12 29.35
C GLU A 256 4.45 2.60 29.73
N ARG A 257 5.41 3.48 29.38
CA ARG A 257 5.36 4.89 29.75
C ARG A 257 4.60 5.78 28.78
N GLY A 258 4.39 5.30 27.54
CA GLY A 258 3.69 6.04 26.49
C GLY A 258 2.19 5.71 26.44
N ASP A 259 1.43 6.04 27.48
CA ASP A 259 -0.01 5.78 27.51
C ASP A 259 -0.80 7.02 28.01
N PRO A 260 -1.61 7.70 27.17
CA PRO A 260 -1.77 7.48 25.73
C PRO A 260 -0.51 7.81 24.91
N SER A 261 -0.34 7.12 23.78
CA SER A 261 0.82 7.31 22.89
C SER A 261 0.41 7.89 21.54
N VAL A 262 1.09 8.96 21.12
CA VAL A 262 1.08 9.39 19.72
C VAL A 262 2.09 8.52 18.96
N GLU A 263 1.61 7.50 18.24
CA GLU A 263 2.52 6.62 17.49
C GLU A 263 3.17 7.33 16.31
N THR A 264 2.35 8.03 15.55
CA THR A 264 2.81 8.84 14.41
C THR A 264 2.05 10.15 14.35
N LEU A 265 2.71 11.20 13.88
CA LEU A 265 2.08 12.47 13.50
C LEU A 265 2.97 13.12 12.45
N LYS A 266 2.59 13.00 11.17
CA LYS A 266 3.48 13.37 10.08
C LYS A 266 2.77 13.97 8.88
N ALA A 267 3.51 14.77 8.14
CA ALA A 267 3.20 15.19 6.79
C ALA A 267 3.99 14.34 5.80
N ASP A 268 3.31 13.85 4.76
CA ASP A 268 3.91 13.10 3.66
C ASP A 268 3.62 13.82 2.34
N TYR A 269 4.64 14.04 1.51
CA TYR A 269 4.49 14.51 0.15
C TYR A 269 5.13 13.53 -0.82
N LEU A 270 4.28 12.94 -1.67
CA LEU A 270 4.66 11.99 -2.69
C LEU A 270 4.44 12.61 -4.06
N PHE A 271 5.44 12.57 -4.94
CA PHE A 271 5.34 13.12 -6.28
C PHE A 271 6.26 12.38 -7.26
N LYS A 272 6.03 12.57 -8.56
CA LYS A 272 6.93 12.09 -9.61
C LYS A 272 7.82 13.22 -10.07
N ALA A 273 9.14 13.05 -9.91
CA ALA A 273 10.13 13.98 -10.44
C ALA A 273 10.35 13.79 -11.96
N ALA A 274 10.14 12.56 -12.46
CA ALA A 274 10.18 12.20 -13.88
C ALA A 274 9.29 10.96 -14.12
N PRO A 275 9.04 10.53 -15.37
CA PRO A 275 8.14 9.40 -15.67
C PRO A 275 8.38 8.13 -14.85
N SER A 276 9.63 7.73 -14.65
CA SER A 276 10.02 6.53 -13.87
C SER A 276 10.59 6.85 -12.49
N ILE A 277 10.62 8.13 -12.07
CA ILE A 277 11.23 8.58 -10.82
C ILE A 277 10.14 9.03 -9.85
N TYR A 278 10.02 8.28 -8.76
CA TYR A 278 9.12 8.57 -7.65
C TYR A 278 9.89 9.19 -6.51
N THR A 279 9.28 10.15 -5.81
CA THR A 279 9.90 10.87 -4.70
C THR A 279 8.93 10.95 -3.53
N ARG A 280 9.46 10.80 -2.32
CA ARG A 280 8.74 10.97 -1.06
C ARG A 280 9.55 11.87 -0.13
N ILE A 281 8.86 12.80 0.51
CA ILE A 281 9.37 13.59 1.64
C ILE A 281 8.37 13.41 2.77
N SER A 282 8.87 13.07 3.95
CA SER A 282 8.06 12.91 5.16
C SER A 282 8.69 13.69 6.31
N ALA A 283 7.88 14.35 7.13
CA ALA A 283 8.36 15.11 8.29
C ALA A 283 7.39 14.99 9.47
N GLY A 284 7.93 14.92 10.69
CA GLY A 284 7.16 14.81 11.94
C GLY A 284 7.55 13.61 12.79
N TYR A 285 6.62 13.08 13.57
CA TYR A 285 6.79 11.82 14.30
C TYR A 285 6.57 10.66 13.36
N LEU A 286 7.67 10.16 12.80
CA LEU A 286 7.67 9.18 11.71
C LEU A 286 7.29 7.78 12.19
N GLU A 287 7.72 7.45 13.42
CA GLU A 287 7.35 6.23 14.14
C GLU A 287 7.27 6.52 15.66
N ARG A 288 6.93 5.50 16.47
CA ARG A 288 6.84 5.66 17.92
C ARG A 288 8.14 6.14 18.55
N SER A 289 9.29 5.63 18.11
CA SER A 289 10.60 5.89 18.73
C SER A 289 11.37 7.04 18.08
N PHE A 290 11.02 7.45 16.85
CA PHE A 290 11.77 8.46 16.12
C PHE A 290 10.87 9.48 15.40
N GLY A 291 11.30 10.74 15.46
CA GLY A 291 10.74 11.83 14.68
C GLY A 291 11.84 12.61 13.96
N GLY A 292 11.49 13.29 12.89
CA GLY A 292 12.43 14.05 12.08
C GLY A 292 11.97 14.18 10.63
N VAL A 293 12.92 14.12 9.70
CA VAL A 293 12.69 14.25 8.26
C VAL A 293 13.24 13.01 7.54
N SER A 294 12.50 12.54 6.54
CA SER A 294 12.86 11.42 5.67
C SER A 294 12.62 11.79 4.22
N GLY A 295 13.61 11.54 3.37
CA GLY A 295 13.52 11.65 1.91
C GLY A 295 13.80 10.33 1.24
N GLU A 296 13.06 10.00 0.18
CA GLU A 296 13.25 8.80 -0.62
C GLU A 296 13.08 9.12 -2.10
N VAL A 297 13.98 8.62 -2.93
CA VAL A 297 13.88 8.64 -4.40
C VAL A 297 13.97 7.21 -4.90
N LEU A 298 13.02 6.83 -5.72
CA LEU A 298 12.96 5.51 -6.36
C LEU A 298 12.91 5.69 -7.88
N TRP A 299 13.88 5.11 -8.58
CA TRP A 299 13.82 4.90 -10.01
C TRP A 299 13.33 3.47 -10.29
N LYS A 300 12.14 3.35 -10.89
CA LYS A 300 11.50 2.06 -11.18
C LYS A 300 10.60 2.23 -12.40
N PRO A 301 11.10 1.97 -13.62
CA PRO A 301 10.26 1.97 -14.81
C PRO A 301 9.16 0.89 -14.73
N ALA A 302 7.96 1.22 -15.16
CA ALA A 302 6.79 0.34 -15.03
C ALA A 302 6.92 -0.98 -15.81
N ALA A 303 7.68 -0.99 -16.91
CA ALA A 303 7.91 -2.16 -17.74
C ALA A 303 9.10 -3.03 -17.30
N GLN A 304 9.94 -2.55 -16.38
CA GLN A 304 11.15 -3.25 -15.93
C GLN A 304 10.89 -4.05 -14.66
N ASN A 305 11.64 -5.13 -14.50
CA ASN A 305 11.58 -6.02 -13.34
C ASN A 305 12.61 -5.66 -12.24
N TRP A 306 13.26 -4.51 -12.34
CA TRP A 306 14.22 -4.02 -11.36
C TRP A 306 14.08 -2.52 -11.12
N GLY A 307 14.65 -2.05 -10.03
CA GLY A 307 14.65 -0.64 -9.67
C GLY A 307 15.75 -0.30 -8.67
N LEU A 308 16.04 0.97 -8.53
CA LEU A 308 17.04 1.50 -7.60
C LEU A 308 16.39 2.57 -6.70
N GLY A 309 16.75 2.54 -5.43
CA GLY A 309 16.26 3.49 -4.44
C GLY A 309 17.39 4.16 -3.65
N LEU A 310 17.17 5.40 -3.25
CA LEU A 310 17.98 6.10 -2.27
C LEU A 310 17.05 6.65 -1.18
N GLU A 311 17.40 6.43 0.08
CA GLU A 311 16.67 6.95 1.25
C GLU A 311 17.65 7.64 2.18
N VAL A 312 17.30 8.83 2.66
CA VAL A 312 18.07 9.57 3.68
C VAL A 312 17.09 10.04 4.76
N ASN A 313 17.46 9.82 6.01
CA ASN A 313 16.67 10.21 7.17
C ASN A 313 17.54 10.97 8.15
N ARG A 314 17.06 12.11 8.65
CA ARG A 314 17.62 12.77 9.82
C ARG A 314 16.59 12.75 10.93
N VAL A 315 16.85 11.95 11.96
CA VAL A 315 15.87 11.63 12.99
C VAL A 315 16.46 11.74 14.38
N LYS A 316 15.59 12.11 15.32
CA LYS A 316 15.88 12.22 16.73
C LYS A 316 15.00 11.28 17.52
N GLN A 317 15.57 10.63 18.54
CA GLN A 317 14.85 9.68 19.38
C GLN A 317 13.82 10.42 20.23
N ARG A 318 12.59 9.89 20.28
CA ARG A 318 11.49 10.49 21.03
C ARG A 318 11.56 10.11 22.51
N ALA A 319 11.02 10.97 23.37
CA ALA A 319 10.90 10.70 24.79
C ALA A 319 9.91 9.56 25.08
N PHE A 320 10.19 8.74 26.08
CA PHE A 320 9.38 7.55 26.41
C PHE A 320 7.96 7.87 26.89
N GLY A 321 7.83 8.83 27.81
CA GLY A 321 6.57 9.09 28.52
C GLY A 321 5.81 10.33 28.06
N ASN A 322 6.32 11.05 27.07
CA ASN A 322 5.68 12.29 26.60
C ASN A 322 4.94 12.05 25.29
N VAL A 323 3.77 12.63 25.19
CA VAL A 323 3.02 12.67 23.91
C VAL A 323 3.87 13.43 22.87
N PHE A 324 4.55 14.50 23.29
CA PHE A 324 5.48 15.30 22.49
C PHE A 324 6.82 15.44 23.25
N GLY A 325 7.94 15.28 22.55
CA GLY A 325 9.28 15.45 23.11
C GLY A 325 10.32 14.55 22.46
N PHE A 326 11.58 14.89 22.70
CA PHE A 326 12.74 14.17 22.18
C PHE A 326 13.77 13.94 23.29
N GLN A 327 14.55 12.87 23.15
CA GLN A 327 15.76 12.60 23.89
C GLN A 327 16.97 13.31 23.23
N SER A 328 18.17 13.09 23.74
CA SER A 328 19.39 13.71 23.18
C SER A 328 19.87 13.05 21.90
N TYR A 329 19.58 11.76 21.70
CA TYR A 329 20.11 11.00 20.56
C TYR A 329 19.51 11.44 19.24
N GLU A 330 20.39 11.77 18.30
CA GLU A 330 20.06 12.16 16.92
C GLU A 330 20.98 11.42 15.95
N VAL A 331 20.44 10.96 14.83
CA VAL A 331 21.20 10.22 13.83
C VAL A 331 20.74 10.55 12.41
N THR A 332 21.71 10.57 11.50
CA THR A 332 21.45 10.56 10.06
C THR A 332 21.67 9.16 9.55
N THR A 333 20.63 8.54 8.96
CA THR A 333 20.68 7.24 8.29
C THR A 333 20.51 7.43 6.79
N GLY A 334 21.00 6.47 6.01
CA GLY A 334 20.82 6.51 4.56
C GLY A 334 21.06 5.14 3.95
N TYR A 335 20.31 4.82 2.90
CA TYR A 335 20.37 3.52 2.23
C TYR A 335 20.37 3.70 0.72
N ALA A 336 21.26 2.96 0.04
CA ALA A 336 21.13 2.62 -1.36
C ALA A 336 20.45 1.25 -1.46
N SER A 337 19.40 1.16 -2.25
CA SER A 337 18.58 -0.04 -2.38
C SER A 337 18.53 -0.51 -3.83
N ALA A 338 18.67 -1.80 -4.07
CA ALA A 338 18.44 -2.45 -5.35
C ALA A 338 17.30 -3.46 -5.20
N TYR A 339 16.36 -3.42 -6.14
CA TYR A 339 15.15 -4.24 -6.15
C TYR A 339 15.12 -5.08 -7.43
N PHE A 340 14.81 -6.36 -7.28
CA PHE A 340 14.67 -7.30 -8.40
C PHE A 340 13.38 -8.09 -8.25
N GLU A 341 12.60 -8.19 -9.32
CA GLU A 341 11.37 -8.96 -9.39
C GLU A 341 11.58 -10.12 -10.36
N PHE A 342 11.38 -11.33 -9.86
CA PHE A 342 11.44 -12.55 -10.64
C PHE A 342 10.03 -13.01 -10.97
N LYS A 343 9.91 -13.99 -11.84
CA LYS A 343 8.62 -14.65 -12.14
C LYS A 343 8.06 -15.33 -10.90
N ASP A 344 6.79 -15.66 -10.94
CA ASP A 344 6.08 -16.38 -9.88
C ASP A 344 6.01 -15.62 -8.54
N GLY A 345 6.04 -14.29 -8.57
CA GLY A 345 5.90 -13.44 -7.39
C GLY A 345 7.09 -13.43 -6.45
N ILE A 346 8.26 -13.87 -6.89
CA ILE A 346 9.50 -13.79 -6.09
C ILE A 346 10.13 -12.40 -6.30
N SER A 347 10.58 -11.79 -5.22
CA SER A 347 11.37 -10.55 -5.27
C SER A 347 12.56 -10.61 -4.33
N ALA A 348 13.65 -9.96 -4.71
CA ALA A 348 14.83 -9.77 -3.89
C ALA A 348 15.11 -8.27 -3.73
N GLN A 349 15.59 -7.90 -2.54
CA GLN A 349 15.99 -6.54 -2.21
C GLN A 349 17.33 -6.59 -1.51
N LEU A 350 18.24 -5.72 -1.92
CA LEU A 350 19.50 -5.45 -1.25
C LEU A 350 19.52 -3.99 -0.82
N ASP A 351 19.75 -3.76 0.47
CA ASP A 351 19.94 -2.43 1.05
C ASP A 351 21.35 -2.33 1.62
N VAL A 352 22.07 -1.28 1.31
CA VAL A 352 23.40 -0.99 1.88
C VAL A 352 23.37 0.43 2.44
N GLY A 353 23.82 0.60 3.69
CA GLY A 353 23.81 1.93 4.28
C GLY A 353 24.01 1.96 5.78
N ARG A 354 23.66 3.11 6.38
CA ARG A 354 23.81 3.40 7.80
C ARG A 354 22.49 3.23 8.54
N TYR A 355 22.53 2.46 9.63
CA TYR A 355 21.39 2.13 10.48
C TYR A 355 21.17 3.11 11.64
N LEU A 356 20.09 2.91 12.40
CA LEU A 356 19.67 3.81 13.47
C LEU A 356 20.62 3.85 14.67
N ALA A 357 21.31 2.76 14.99
CA ALA A 357 22.30 2.75 16.07
C ALA A 357 23.64 3.41 15.66
N GLY A 358 23.74 3.88 14.41
CA GLY A 358 24.92 4.53 13.86
C GLY A 358 25.86 3.58 13.12
N ASP A 359 25.57 2.31 13.15
CA ASP A 359 26.29 1.22 12.46
C ASP A 359 26.06 1.24 10.94
N ASN A 360 27.00 0.70 10.16
CA ASN A 360 26.87 0.55 8.71
C ASN A 360 26.77 -0.93 8.35
N GLY A 361 26.09 -1.24 7.26
CA GLY A 361 25.96 -2.62 6.86
C GLY A 361 25.08 -2.84 5.66
N ALA A 362 24.65 -4.09 5.49
CA ALA A 362 23.80 -4.51 4.39
C ALA A 362 22.65 -5.40 4.87
N THR A 363 21.51 -5.27 4.25
CA THR A 363 20.34 -6.15 4.42
C THR A 363 19.97 -6.77 3.08
N ILE A 364 19.87 -8.10 3.04
CA ILE A 364 19.26 -8.84 1.95
C ILE A 364 17.88 -9.32 2.38
N SER A 365 16.91 -9.20 1.50
CA SER A 365 15.55 -9.70 1.71
C SER A 365 15.08 -10.47 0.48
N ILE A 366 14.39 -11.58 0.70
CA ILE A 366 13.74 -12.35 -0.36
C ILE A 366 12.29 -12.57 0.06
N ASP A 367 11.36 -12.19 -0.82
CA ASP A 367 9.92 -12.30 -0.59
C ASP A 367 9.26 -13.11 -1.68
N LYS A 368 8.24 -13.86 -1.32
CA LYS A 368 7.32 -14.56 -2.20
C LYS A 368 5.93 -14.00 -1.98
N ARG A 369 5.32 -13.46 -3.02
CA ARG A 369 3.90 -13.10 -3.04
C ARG A 369 3.11 -14.19 -3.77
N PHE A 370 2.01 -14.62 -3.19
CA PHE A 370 1.11 -15.60 -3.76
C PHE A 370 -0.06 -14.91 -4.45
N SER A 371 -0.64 -15.57 -5.47
CA SER A 371 -1.77 -15.02 -6.24
C SER A 371 -3.05 -14.77 -5.43
N ASN A 372 -3.16 -15.35 -4.23
CA ASN A 372 -4.26 -15.11 -3.29
C ASN A 372 -4.04 -13.86 -2.40
N GLY A 373 -2.89 -13.18 -2.53
CA GLY A 373 -2.53 -11.98 -1.78
C GLY A 373 -1.71 -12.21 -0.52
N TRP A 374 -1.44 -13.46 -0.13
CA TRP A 374 -0.47 -13.77 0.91
C TRP A 374 0.94 -13.40 0.45
N SER A 375 1.80 -13.06 1.39
CA SER A 375 3.24 -13.05 1.12
C SER A 375 4.03 -13.60 2.31
N ALA A 376 5.18 -14.18 2.00
CA ALA A 376 6.15 -14.65 2.98
C ALA A 376 7.54 -14.21 2.53
N GLY A 377 8.37 -13.79 3.47
CA GLY A 377 9.73 -13.35 3.15
C GLY A 377 10.69 -13.60 4.29
N VAL A 378 11.95 -13.67 3.95
CA VAL A 378 13.08 -13.79 4.88
C VAL A 378 14.01 -12.61 4.67
N PHE A 379 14.72 -12.24 5.71
CA PHE A 379 15.76 -11.21 5.62
C PHE A 379 16.95 -11.55 6.50
N ALA A 380 18.12 -11.06 6.11
CA ALA A 380 19.34 -11.09 6.89
C ALA A 380 20.03 -9.74 6.78
N THR A 381 20.43 -9.18 7.91
CA THR A 381 21.21 -7.94 8.02
C THR A 381 22.52 -8.24 8.71
N LYS A 382 23.63 -7.78 8.12
CA LYS A 382 24.96 -7.78 8.72
C LYS A 382 25.43 -6.34 8.84
N SER A 383 25.90 -5.94 10.03
CA SER A 383 26.46 -4.61 10.25
C SER A 383 27.86 -4.66 10.89
N ASP A 384 28.53 -3.51 10.90
CA ASP A 384 29.84 -3.32 11.53
C ASP A 384 29.75 -2.99 13.03
N ALA A 385 28.57 -3.15 13.61
CA ALA A 385 28.34 -2.97 15.03
C ALA A 385 29.14 -4.02 15.83
N ASN A 386 30.29 -3.77 16.30
CA ASN A 386 31.21 -4.70 16.99
C ASN A 386 30.62 -5.30 18.29
N VAL A 387 29.51 -6.03 18.14
CA VAL A 387 28.74 -6.71 19.20
C VAL A 387 28.48 -8.16 18.81
N ALA A 388 28.19 -9.00 19.78
CA ALA A 388 27.92 -10.44 19.55
C ALA A 388 26.74 -10.68 18.58
N GLU A 389 25.79 -9.75 18.53
CA GLU A 389 24.58 -9.80 17.67
C GLU A 389 24.66 -8.79 16.49
N ASP A 390 25.76 -8.77 15.77
CA ASP A 390 25.93 -7.94 14.58
C ASP A 390 25.14 -8.44 13.36
N THR A 391 24.62 -9.66 13.44
CA THR A 391 23.78 -10.29 12.41
C THR A 391 22.35 -10.43 12.90
N LYS A 392 21.44 -9.85 12.15
CA LYS A 392 19.99 -9.87 12.41
C LYS A 392 19.28 -10.65 11.32
N THR A 393 18.52 -11.66 11.69
CA THR A 393 17.75 -12.47 10.76
C THR A 393 16.29 -12.53 11.16
N GLY A 394 15.43 -12.80 10.21
CA GLY A 394 14.01 -12.98 10.52
C GLY A 394 13.19 -13.33 9.27
N PHE A 395 11.92 -13.57 9.53
CA PHE A 395 10.94 -13.78 8.48
C PHE A 395 9.71 -12.88 8.71
N ARG A 396 9.00 -12.60 7.63
CA ARG A 396 7.77 -11.82 7.63
C ARG A 396 6.68 -12.54 6.87
N VAL A 397 5.45 -12.39 7.31
CA VAL A 397 4.26 -12.95 6.66
C VAL A 397 3.21 -11.87 6.58
N THR A 398 2.65 -11.66 5.40
CA THR A 398 1.48 -10.81 5.19
C THR A 398 0.26 -11.67 4.94
N ILE A 399 -0.77 -11.48 5.73
CA ILE A 399 -2.03 -12.21 5.67
C ILE A 399 -3.11 -11.24 5.19
N PRO A 400 -3.61 -11.37 3.94
CA PRO A 400 -4.73 -10.54 3.48
C PRO A 400 -6.01 -10.96 4.20
N LEU A 401 -6.80 -10.00 4.68
CA LEU A 401 -8.04 -10.31 5.40
C LEU A 401 -9.24 -10.61 4.47
N ASN A 402 -9.05 -10.52 3.15
CA ASN A 402 -10.10 -10.76 2.16
C ASN A 402 -10.63 -12.21 2.15
N TRP A 403 -9.92 -13.19 2.72
CA TRP A 403 -10.40 -14.56 2.83
C TRP A 403 -11.39 -14.77 3.98
N VAL A 404 -11.37 -13.89 4.97
CA VAL A 404 -12.34 -13.89 6.10
C VAL A 404 -13.54 -13.00 5.77
N MET A 405 -13.36 -11.99 4.93
CA MET A 405 -14.39 -11.02 4.58
C MET A 405 -15.23 -11.50 3.41
N LYS A 406 -16.55 -11.27 3.44
CA LYS A 406 -17.47 -11.57 2.32
C LYS A 406 -17.19 -10.74 1.07
N THR A 407 -16.54 -9.60 1.22
CA THR A 407 -16.20 -8.70 0.11
C THR A 407 -14.68 -8.55 0.00
N PRO A 408 -14.13 -8.42 -1.22
CA PRO A 408 -12.71 -8.14 -1.40
C PRO A 408 -12.28 -6.91 -0.58
N SER A 409 -11.09 -6.98 0.02
CA SER A 409 -10.52 -5.92 0.85
C SER A 409 -9.02 -5.84 0.61
N ARG A 410 -8.45 -4.63 0.67
CA ARG A 410 -7.01 -4.41 0.65
C ARG A 410 -6.37 -4.48 2.04
N THR A 411 -7.16 -4.72 3.06
CA THR A 411 -6.65 -4.85 4.42
C THR A 411 -5.84 -6.13 4.57
N SER A 412 -4.65 -6.01 5.11
CA SER A 412 -3.77 -7.13 5.47
C SER A 412 -3.30 -7.01 6.91
N TYR A 413 -2.82 -8.11 7.44
CA TYR A 413 -2.14 -8.18 8.72
C TYR A 413 -0.71 -8.65 8.49
N ASP A 414 0.26 -7.83 8.90
CA ASP A 414 1.67 -8.10 8.71
C ASP A 414 2.28 -8.56 10.03
N VAL A 415 2.96 -9.71 10.00
CA VAL A 415 3.65 -10.30 11.14
C VAL A 415 5.12 -10.50 10.77
N ALA A 416 6.00 -10.01 11.61
CA ALA A 416 7.44 -10.25 11.47
C ALA A 416 7.97 -10.96 12.71
N PHE A 417 8.83 -11.94 12.51
CA PHE A 417 9.49 -12.73 13.54
C PHE A 417 11.00 -12.71 13.31
N GLY A 418 11.76 -12.86 14.39
CA GLY A 418 13.22 -12.87 14.37
C GLY A 418 13.82 -11.86 15.35
N SER A 419 15.10 -11.57 15.25
CA SER A 419 15.82 -10.61 16.11
C SER A 419 15.37 -9.17 15.85
N THR A 420 14.08 -8.87 16.09
CA THR A 420 13.47 -7.58 15.80
C THR A 420 13.75 -6.52 16.87
N GLY A 421 14.15 -6.94 18.07
CA GLY A 421 14.54 -6.08 19.21
C GLY A 421 16.01 -5.65 19.19
N ALA A 422 16.86 -6.29 18.37
CA ALA A 422 18.27 -5.93 18.30
C ALA A 422 18.47 -4.49 17.79
N ASP A 423 19.39 -3.76 18.41
CA ASP A 423 19.72 -2.38 18.03
C ASP A 423 20.56 -2.34 16.75
N ALA A 424 21.54 -3.25 16.62
CA ALA A 424 22.37 -3.40 15.44
C ALA A 424 21.53 -3.69 14.20
N GLY A 425 21.85 -3.06 13.06
CA GLY A 425 21.15 -3.25 11.79
C GLY A 425 19.68 -2.80 11.81
N SER A 426 19.29 -1.94 12.74
CA SER A 426 17.92 -1.48 12.85
C SER A 426 17.63 -0.28 11.96
N ARG A 427 16.55 -0.38 11.19
CA ARG A 427 16.11 0.62 10.22
C ARG A 427 14.89 1.39 10.73
N LEU A 428 14.72 2.63 10.29
CA LEU A 428 13.51 3.42 10.53
C LEU A 428 12.30 2.70 9.91
N ARG A 429 11.22 2.54 10.69
CA ARG A 429 10.00 1.83 10.28
C ARG A 429 9.04 2.78 9.60
N LEU A 430 9.15 2.90 8.28
CA LEU A 430 8.25 3.70 7.46
C LEU A 430 7.27 2.80 6.72
N ASN A 431 5.98 3.08 6.86
CA ASN A 431 4.89 2.33 6.21
C ASN A 431 4.52 2.87 4.81
N ASN A 432 5.29 3.83 4.30
CA ASN A 432 5.01 4.54 3.05
C ASN A 432 6.19 4.53 2.07
N ARG A 433 7.03 3.49 2.09
CA ARG A 433 8.13 3.33 1.16
C ARG A 433 7.64 3.24 -0.27
N LEU A 434 8.35 3.87 -1.17
CA LEU A 434 7.92 4.02 -2.55
C LEU A 434 7.85 2.68 -3.29
N TYR A 435 8.85 1.80 -3.11
CA TYR A 435 8.86 0.51 -3.79
C TYR A 435 7.62 -0.34 -3.46
N ASP A 436 7.23 -0.41 -2.19
CA ASP A 436 6.04 -1.17 -1.76
C ASP A 436 4.74 -0.60 -2.31
N LYS A 437 4.70 0.72 -2.56
CA LYS A 437 3.52 1.40 -3.12
C LYS A 437 3.36 1.22 -4.63
N VAL A 438 4.46 1.11 -5.37
CA VAL A 438 4.38 1.13 -6.84
C VAL A 438 4.50 -0.25 -7.48
N ARG A 439 5.23 -1.20 -6.87
CA ARG A 439 5.56 -2.49 -7.49
C ARG A 439 4.34 -3.30 -7.93
N GLU A 440 3.26 -3.30 -7.15
CA GLU A 440 2.05 -4.08 -7.44
C GLU A 440 1.29 -3.63 -8.70
N TYR A 441 1.66 -2.47 -9.25
CA TYR A 441 1.09 -1.88 -10.45
C TYR A 441 2.03 -1.98 -11.67
N HIS A 442 3.21 -2.57 -11.50
CA HIS A 442 4.22 -2.71 -12.53
C HIS A 442 4.15 -4.09 -13.21
N ARG A 443 4.79 -4.20 -14.38
CA ARG A 443 4.63 -5.32 -15.32
C ARG A 443 4.74 -6.71 -14.68
N THR A 444 5.76 -6.94 -13.85
CA THR A 444 6.04 -8.27 -13.28
C THR A 444 4.91 -8.73 -12.35
N GLU A 445 4.53 -7.89 -11.39
CA GLU A 445 3.44 -8.21 -10.44
C GLU A 445 2.06 -8.27 -11.14
N LEU A 446 1.85 -7.44 -12.17
CA LEU A 446 0.64 -7.52 -12.99
C LEU A 446 0.57 -8.85 -13.73
N TYR A 447 1.69 -9.32 -14.31
CA TYR A 447 1.76 -10.61 -15.02
C TYR A 447 1.39 -11.77 -14.10
N ASP A 448 2.03 -11.86 -12.94
CA ASP A 448 1.85 -12.97 -12.00
C ASP A 448 0.42 -13.08 -11.45
N SER A 449 -0.32 -11.97 -11.45
CA SER A 449 -1.69 -11.90 -10.91
C SER A 449 -2.78 -11.68 -11.99
N TRP A 450 -2.42 -11.66 -13.28
CA TRP A 450 -3.32 -11.32 -14.39
C TRP A 450 -4.51 -12.26 -14.58
N ALA A 451 -4.41 -13.48 -14.08
CA ALA A 451 -5.51 -14.46 -14.11
C ALA A 451 -6.84 -13.96 -13.51
N ARG A 452 -6.81 -12.84 -12.76
CA ARG A 452 -8.00 -12.23 -12.17
C ARG A 452 -8.55 -11.02 -12.94
N PHE A 453 -7.99 -10.69 -14.11
CA PHE A 453 -8.40 -9.53 -14.90
C PHE A 453 -9.88 -9.57 -15.30
N TRP A 454 -10.38 -10.72 -15.70
CA TRP A 454 -11.76 -10.90 -16.13
C TRP A 454 -12.77 -11.24 -15.01
N ARG A 455 -12.33 -11.28 -13.76
CA ARG A 455 -13.18 -11.63 -12.60
C ARG A 455 -13.86 -10.44 -11.96
#